data_d5c714b33c9f56c42d26ca242afec1ee
#
_entry.id   d5c714b33c9f56c42d26ca242afec1ee
#
_cell.length_a   1.000
_cell.length_b   1.000
_cell.length_c   1.000
_cell.angle_alpha   90.00
_cell.angle_beta   90.00
_cell.angle_gamma   90.00
#
_symmetry.space_group_name_H-M   'P 1'
#
loop_
_entity.id
_entity.type
_entity.pdbx_description
1 polymer ?
#
loop_
_entity_poly.entity_id
_entity_poly.type
_entity_poly.pdbx_seq_one_letter_code
_entity_poly.pdbx_strand_id
1 'polypeptide(L)'
;MQEAPPMKLILTALLVTLAIGFNAQAEDALSLTSQETYDLVQEQGDRLLFVDVRDPIEIMFIGFTDMVDKNIPFKLADRSDFLSDKGRFAMNTNRDFASQIEEALREKGLTRDDLVITMCRSGSSRGKPSAEYLMERGFTNVKYIDHGFQGSGAKEGKKKGMRIVNGWQNEGLPWSMTLNPEKIYRP
;
A
#
# COMPACT_ATOMS: atom_id res chain seq x y z
N MET A 1 79.82 27.91 19.48
CA MET A 1 78.83 26.90 19.93
C MET A 1 77.47 27.49 19.72
N GLN A 2 76.76 27.02 18.70
CA GLN A 2 75.47 27.55 18.24
C GLN A 2 74.42 26.45 18.45
N GLU A 3 73.47 26.71 19.37
CA GLU A 3 72.44 25.77 19.70
C GLU A 3 71.40 25.76 18.60
N ALA A 4 70.99 24.56 18.19
CA ALA A 4 69.93 24.32 17.23
C ALA A 4 68.56 24.47 17.88
N PRO A 5 67.53 25.02 17.19
CA PRO A 5 66.20 25.18 17.74
C PRO A 5 65.42 23.85 17.71
N PRO A 6 64.46 23.63 18.63
CA PRO A 6 63.69 22.40 18.73
C PRO A 6 62.68 22.26 17.59
N MET A 7 62.67 21.09 17.01
CA MET A 7 61.78 20.65 15.94
C MET A 7 60.33 20.42 16.50
N LYS A 8 59.42 21.29 16.15
CA LYS A 8 57.97 21.14 16.52
C LYS A 8 57.37 20.03 15.68
N LEU A 9 56.99 18.95 16.37
CA LEU A 9 56.24 17.83 15.77
C LEU A 9 54.79 18.29 15.52
N ILE A 10 54.41 18.52 14.27
CA ILE A 10 53.03 18.82 13.90
C ILE A 10 52.28 17.47 13.72
N LEU A 11 51.48 17.13 14.72
CA LEU A 11 50.60 15.97 14.69
C LEU A 11 49.38 16.33 13.85
N THR A 12 49.37 15.97 12.58
CA THR A 12 48.21 16.13 11.71
C THR A 12 47.21 15.02 12.01
N ALA A 13 46.17 15.32 12.79
CA ALA A 13 45.06 14.41 13.01
C ALA A 13 44.21 14.35 11.74
N LEU A 14 44.27 13.24 11.03
CA LEU A 14 43.40 12.93 9.89
C LEU A 14 42.03 12.52 10.41
N LEU A 15 41.06 13.44 10.41
CA LEU A 15 39.65 13.16 10.71
C LEU A 15 39.05 12.43 9.49
N VAL A 16 38.96 11.12 9.56
CA VAL A 16 38.17 10.33 8.61
C VAL A 16 36.71 10.41 9.04
N THR A 17 35.96 11.33 8.45
CA THR A 17 34.50 11.35 8.55
C THR A 17 33.91 10.24 7.72
N LEU A 18 33.53 9.14 8.38
CA LEU A 18 32.76 8.06 7.77
C LEU A 18 31.34 8.58 7.53
N ALA A 19 31.08 9.08 6.33
CA ALA A 19 29.72 9.43 5.88
C ALA A 19 28.95 8.11 5.68
N ILE A 20 28.25 7.68 6.72
CA ILE A 20 27.22 6.64 6.60
C ILE A 20 26.09 7.29 5.80
N GLY A 21 26.08 7.03 4.50
CA GLY A 21 24.98 7.41 3.63
C GLY A 21 23.74 6.61 4.03
N PHE A 22 22.87 7.22 4.83
CA PHE A 22 21.47 6.79 4.91
C PHE A 22 20.86 7.08 3.55
N ASN A 23 20.75 6.06 2.70
CA ASN A 23 19.78 6.04 1.62
C ASN A 23 18.39 5.92 2.26
N ALA A 24 17.89 7.00 2.83
CA ALA A 24 16.46 7.16 3.04
C ALA A 24 15.86 7.26 1.63
N GLN A 25 15.34 6.15 1.11
CA GLN A 25 14.38 6.20 0.03
C GLN A 25 13.26 7.09 0.56
N ALA A 26 12.98 8.20 -0.12
CA ALA A 26 11.85 9.05 0.25
C ALA A 26 10.61 8.16 0.19
N GLU A 27 10.06 7.83 1.35
CA GLU A 27 8.79 7.12 1.44
C GLU A 27 7.76 7.93 0.67
N ASP A 28 6.97 7.25 -0.17
CA ASP A 28 5.87 7.90 -0.87
C ASP A 28 4.92 8.47 0.19
N ALA A 29 4.76 9.78 0.21
CA ALA A 29 3.92 10.47 1.20
C ALA A 29 2.47 9.95 1.27
N LEU A 30 2.04 9.21 0.25
CA LEU A 30 0.72 8.57 0.19
C LEU A 30 0.71 7.12 0.70
N SER A 31 1.86 6.49 0.92
CA SER A 31 1.91 5.08 1.34
C SER A 31 1.85 4.91 2.85
N LEU A 32 1.27 3.80 3.26
CA LEU A 32 1.35 3.21 4.60
C LEU A 32 1.82 1.77 4.46
N THR A 33 2.54 1.26 5.44
CA THR A 33 2.80 -0.16 5.57
C THR A 33 1.54 -0.91 6.01
N SER A 34 1.52 -2.23 5.85
CA SER A 34 0.43 -3.06 6.35
C SER A 34 0.29 -2.94 7.88
N GLN A 35 1.42 -2.89 8.60
CA GLN A 35 1.42 -2.77 10.07
C GLN A 35 0.88 -1.42 10.54
N GLU A 36 1.34 -0.30 9.96
CA GLU A 36 0.80 1.04 10.28
C GLU A 36 -0.70 1.12 10.02
N THR A 37 -1.17 0.52 8.92
CA THR A 37 -2.60 0.48 8.63
C THR A 37 -3.37 -0.34 9.66
N TYR A 38 -2.84 -1.51 10.05
CA TYR A 38 -3.45 -2.33 11.08
C TYR A 38 -3.59 -1.56 12.40
N ASP A 39 -2.52 -0.91 12.85
CA ASP A 39 -2.50 -0.14 14.08
C ASP A 39 -3.49 1.04 14.01
N LEU A 40 -3.53 1.79 12.91
CA LEU A 40 -4.49 2.87 12.69
C LEU A 40 -5.94 2.38 12.73
N VAL A 41 -6.24 1.24 12.12
CA VAL A 41 -7.61 0.66 12.14
C VAL A 41 -7.99 0.22 13.55
N GLN A 42 -7.05 -0.35 14.32
CA GLN A 42 -7.32 -0.72 15.72
C GLN A 42 -7.56 0.51 16.61
N GLU A 43 -6.81 1.59 16.41
CA GLU A 43 -6.90 2.79 17.25
C GLU A 43 -8.02 3.75 16.84
N GLN A 44 -8.34 3.81 15.55
CA GLN A 44 -9.16 4.88 14.96
C GLN A 44 -10.19 4.38 13.95
N GLY A 45 -10.56 3.09 13.99
CA GLY A 45 -11.42 2.47 12.97
C GLY A 45 -12.70 3.24 12.66
N ASP A 46 -13.31 3.87 13.66
CA ASP A 46 -14.53 4.68 13.47
C ASP A 46 -14.25 6.04 12.79
N ARG A 47 -13.02 6.49 12.72
CA ARG A 47 -12.60 7.80 12.17
C ARG A 47 -11.86 7.72 10.85
N LEU A 48 -11.83 6.55 10.23
CA LEU A 48 -11.25 6.33 8.91
C LEU A 48 -12.10 5.35 8.11
N LEU A 49 -11.87 5.30 6.81
CA LEU A 49 -12.47 4.32 5.90
C LEU A 49 -11.36 3.45 5.30
N PHE A 50 -11.32 2.17 5.65
CA PHE A 50 -10.38 1.21 5.08
C PHE A 50 -11.06 0.35 4.01
N VAL A 51 -10.56 0.40 2.76
CA VAL A 51 -11.23 -0.18 1.59
C VAL A 51 -10.31 -1.16 0.86
N ASP A 52 -10.82 -2.36 0.60
CA ASP A 52 -10.21 -3.28 -0.36
C ASP A 52 -10.67 -2.90 -1.77
N VAL A 53 -9.75 -2.47 -2.63
CA VAL A 53 -10.05 -2.01 -3.99
C VAL A 53 -9.80 -3.07 -5.06
N ARG A 54 -9.71 -4.36 -4.66
CA ARG A 54 -9.59 -5.50 -5.57
C ARG A 54 -10.93 -5.87 -6.18
N ASP A 55 -10.88 -6.57 -7.31
CA ASP A 55 -12.03 -7.27 -7.87
C ASP A 55 -12.48 -8.38 -6.89
N PRO A 56 -13.78 -8.53 -6.59
CA PRO A 56 -14.27 -9.53 -5.63
C PRO A 56 -13.93 -10.98 -6.02
N ILE A 57 -13.82 -11.29 -7.31
CA ILE A 57 -13.39 -12.61 -7.77
C ILE A 57 -11.93 -12.87 -7.38
N GLU A 58 -11.08 -11.85 -7.49
CA GLU A 58 -9.69 -11.95 -7.03
C GLU A 58 -9.61 -12.22 -5.52
N ILE A 59 -10.42 -11.52 -4.73
CA ILE A 59 -10.50 -11.70 -3.28
C ILE A 59 -10.91 -13.13 -2.92
N MET A 60 -11.89 -13.69 -3.63
CA MET A 60 -12.38 -15.05 -3.40
C MET A 60 -11.28 -16.11 -3.52
N PHE A 61 -10.30 -15.93 -4.43
CA PHE A 61 -9.21 -16.89 -4.64
C PHE A 61 -7.93 -16.58 -3.86
N ILE A 62 -7.77 -15.36 -3.34
CA ILE A 62 -6.54 -14.93 -2.67
C ILE A 62 -6.72 -14.83 -1.16
N GLY A 63 -7.91 -14.49 -0.71
CA GLY A 63 -8.23 -14.24 0.70
C GLY A 63 -8.67 -12.81 0.97
N PHE A 64 -9.23 -12.61 2.14
CA PHE A 64 -9.88 -11.40 2.61
C PHE A 64 -9.48 -11.07 4.05
N THR A 65 -9.49 -9.80 4.41
CA THR A 65 -9.42 -9.36 5.80
C THR A 65 -10.67 -8.60 6.21
N ASP A 66 -11.28 -9.02 7.31
CA ASP A 66 -12.42 -8.32 7.90
C ASP A 66 -12.06 -6.97 8.53
N MET A 67 -10.76 -6.62 8.55
CA MET A 67 -10.31 -5.30 8.99
C MET A 67 -10.74 -4.18 8.06
N VAL A 68 -11.03 -4.48 6.77
CA VAL A 68 -11.62 -3.48 5.86
C VAL A 68 -13.07 -3.19 6.23
N ASP A 69 -13.49 -1.96 6.01
CA ASP A 69 -14.91 -1.57 6.13
C ASP A 69 -15.74 -2.12 4.96
N LYS A 70 -15.22 -1.99 3.74
CA LYS A 70 -15.87 -2.47 2.51
C LYS A 70 -14.86 -2.90 1.45
N ASN A 71 -15.29 -3.77 0.55
CA ASN A 71 -14.68 -3.97 -0.75
C ASN A 71 -15.40 -3.07 -1.77
N ILE A 72 -14.67 -2.11 -2.32
CA ILE A 72 -15.13 -1.23 -3.39
C ILE A 72 -14.08 -1.29 -4.49
N PRO A 73 -14.31 -2.05 -5.57
CA PRO A 73 -13.28 -2.29 -6.58
C PRO A 73 -12.98 -1.01 -7.37
N PHE A 74 -11.69 -0.65 -7.46
CA PHE A 74 -11.25 0.44 -8.34
C PHE A 74 -11.28 0.02 -9.81
N LYS A 75 -10.96 -1.25 -10.08
CA LYS A 75 -11.05 -1.84 -11.41
C LYS A 75 -11.69 -3.22 -11.33
N LEU A 76 -12.58 -3.49 -12.28
CA LEU A 76 -13.26 -4.77 -12.46
C LEU A 76 -12.71 -5.50 -13.68
N ALA A 77 -12.60 -6.81 -13.59
CA ALA A 77 -12.18 -7.65 -14.70
C ALA A 77 -13.25 -7.69 -15.79
N ASP A 78 -12.87 -7.36 -17.02
CA ASP A 78 -13.71 -7.52 -18.20
C ASP A 78 -13.45 -8.88 -18.84
N ARG A 79 -14.34 -9.83 -18.58
CA ARG A 79 -14.21 -11.19 -19.10
C ARG A 79 -14.50 -11.31 -20.58
N SER A 80 -15.01 -10.26 -21.24
CA SER A 80 -15.22 -10.22 -22.68
C SER A 80 -13.99 -9.73 -23.44
N ASP A 81 -13.03 -9.09 -22.76
CA ASP A 81 -11.81 -8.55 -23.36
C ASP A 81 -10.56 -9.25 -22.79
N PHE A 82 -9.99 -10.15 -23.60
CA PHE A 82 -8.76 -10.87 -23.26
C PHE A 82 -7.55 -10.27 -23.98
N LEU A 83 -6.63 -9.70 -23.20
CA LEU A 83 -5.38 -9.11 -23.68
C LEU A 83 -4.33 -10.20 -23.93
N SER A 84 -4.26 -10.70 -25.16
CA SER A 84 -3.40 -11.84 -25.53
C SER A 84 -1.92 -11.56 -25.33
N ASP A 85 -1.46 -10.32 -25.55
CA ASP A 85 -0.08 -9.85 -25.31
C ASP A 85 0.32 -9.88 -23.83
N LYS A 86 -0.65 -9.78 -22.91
CA LYS A 86 -0.46 -9.77 -21.47
C LYS A 86 -0.91 -11.05 -20.77
N GLY A 87 -1.53 -11.97 -21.49
CA GLY A 87 -2.03 -13.23 -20.96
C GLY A 87 -3.05 -13.05 -19.83
N ARG A 88 -3.92 -12.01 -19.90
CA ARG A 88 -4.93 -11.72 -18.88
C ARG A 88 -6.13 -10.98 -19.44
N PHE A 89 -7.23 -10.99 -18.71
CA PHE A 89 -8.37 -10.13 -18.99
C PHE A 89 -8.06 -8.64 -18.78
N ALA A 90 -8.72 -7.78 -19.54
CA ALA A 90 -8.72 -6.34 -19.30
C ALA A 90 -9.29 -6.02 -17.92
N MET A 91 -8.89 -4.88 -17.39
CA MET A 91 -9.38 -4.37 -16.10
C MET A 91 -9.92 -2.95 -16.32
N ASN A 92 -11.23 -2.81 -16.30
CA ASN A 92 -11.90 -1.53 -16.55
C ASN A 92 -12.09 -0.76 -15.24
N THR A 93 -11.82 0.54 -15.28
CA THR A 93 -12.03 1.40 -14.10
C THR A 93 -13.52 1.44 -13.75
N ASN A 94 -13.84 1.23 -12.50
CA ASN A 94 -15.17 1.40 -11.95
C ASN A 94 -15.53 2.89 -11.97
N ARG A 95 -16.50 3.27 -12.79
CA ARG A 95 -16.91 4.67 -12.97
C ARG A 95 -17.54 5.26 -11.72
N ASP A 96 -18.14 4.42 -10.88
CA ASP A 96 -18.83 4.80 -9.67
C ASP A 96 -17.93 4.73 -8.43
N PHE A 97 -16.62 4.46 -8.60
CA PHE A 97 -15.68 4.25 -7.50
C PHE A 97 -15.71 5.41 -6.49
N ALA A 98 -15.57 6.65 -6.95
CA ALA A 98 -15.51 7.82 -6.06
C ALA A 98 -16.84 8.06 -5.33
N SER A 99 -17.99 7.88 -6.00
CA SER A 99 -19.31 8.01 -5.37
C SER A 99 -19.59 6.89 -4.36
N GLN A 100 -19.11 5.68 -4.62
CA GLN A 100 -19.20 4.57 -3.68
C GLN A 100 -18.33 4.78 -2.43
N ILE A 101 -17.13 5.36 -2.59
CA ILE A 101 -16.29 5.77 -1.45
C ILE A 101 -16.98 6.87 -0.63
N GLU A 102 -17.55 7.87 -1.27
CA GLU A 102 -18.29 8.94 -0.60
C GLU A 102 -19.49 8.41 0.18
N GLU A 103 -20.23 7.47 -0.40
CA GLU A 103 -21.33 6.79 0.26
C GLU A 103 -20.86 6.00 1.49
N ALA A 104 -19.77 5.26 1.38
CA ALA A 104 -19.19 4.50 2.49
C ALA A 104 -18.70 5.41 3.63
N LEU A 105 -18.11 6.57 3.31
CA LEU A 105 -17.78 7.60 4.30
C LEU A 105 -19.02 8.11 5.01
N ARG A 106 -20.07 8.46 4.24
CA ARG A 106 -21.34 8.97 4.77
C ARG A 106 -22.02 7.96 5.71
N GLU A 107 -21.98 6.67 5.39
CA GLU A 107 -22.51 5.61 6.25
C GLU A 107 -21.81 5.55 7.62
N LYS A 108 -20.52 5.92 7.66
CA LYS A 108 -19.72 6.02 8.89
C LYS A 108 -19.82 7.41 9.56
N GLY A 109 -20.57 8.37 8.99
CA GLY A 109 -20.61 9.74 9.48
C GLY A 109 -19.35 10.55 9.19
N LEU A 110 -18.57 10.10 8.21
CA LEU A 110 -17.32 10.71 7.76
C LEU A 110 -17.52 11.55 6.48
N THR A 111 -16.52 12.33 6.13
CA THR A 111 -16.48 13.25 5.00
C THR A 111 -15.28 12.99 4.09
N ARG A 112 -15.14 13.74 3.00
CA ARG A 112 -13.98 13.67 2.11
C ARG A 112 -12.66 14.14 2.74
N ASP A 113 -12.73 14.78 3.91
CA ASP A 113 -11.55 15.25 4.65
C ASP A 113 -11.01 14.19 5.62
N ASP A 114 -11.79 13.15 5.87
CA ASP A 114 -11.40 12.05 6.74
C ASP A 114 -10.51 11.04 6.01
N LEU A 115 -9.73 10.29 6.76
CA LEU A 115 -8.74 9.37 6.20
C LEU A 115 -9.41 8.21 5.45
N VAL A 116 -9.06 8.05 4.18
CA VAL A 116 -9.37 6.87 3.36
C VAL A 116 -8.10 6.09 3.08
N ILE A 117 -8.09 4.80 3.39
CA ILE A 117 -6.97 3.91 3.11
C ILE A 117 -7.41 2.88 2.07
N THR A 118 -6.66 2.77 0.97
CA THR A 118 -6.96 1.80 -0.09
C THR A 118 -5.95 0.66 -0.10
N MET A 119 -6.45 -0.58 -0.24
CA MET A 119 -5.62 -1.78 -0.35
C MET A 119 -5.93 -2.53 -1.63
N CYS A 120 -4.92 -2.75 -2.47
CA CYS A 120 -5.04 -3.69 -3.57
C CYS A 120 -4.14 -4.93 -3.33
N ARG A 121 -3.86 -5.71 -4.37
CA ARG A 121 -3.03 -6.93 -4.24
C ARG A 121 -1.57 -6.64 -3.90
N SER A 122 -0.98 -5.57 -4.47
CA SER A 122 0.47 -5.29 -4.44
C SER A 122 0.85 -3.82 -4.27
N GLY A 123 -0.09 -2.96 -3.89
CA GLY A 123 0.11 -1.52 -3.74
C GLY A 123 0.14 -0.73 -5.05
N SER A 124 0.83 -1.21 -6.07
CA SER A 124 1.23 -0.44 -7.26
C SER A 124 0.12 -0.20 -8.31
N SER A 125 -0.62 -1.24 -8.72
CA SER A 125 -1.46 -1.15 -9.94
C SER A 125 -2.87 -0.57 -9.71
N ARG A 126 -3.36 -0.59 -8.50
CA ARG A 126 -4.69 -0.09 -8.10
C ARG A 126 -4.64 0.68 -6.79
N GLY A 127 -3.80 0.31 -5.81
CA GLY A 127 -3.67 1.01 -4.53
C GLY A 127 -3.30 2.47 -4.74
N LYS A 128 -2.07 2.75 -5.15
CA LYS A 128 -1.62 4.11 -5.45
C LYS A 128 -2.52 4.83 -6.47
N PRO A 129 -2.85 4.25 -7.65
CA PRO A 129 -3.73 4.93 -8.61
C PRO A 129 -5.14 5.22 -8.09
N SER A 130 -5.70 4.41 -7.17
CA SER A 130 -7.00 4.71 -6.58
C SER A 130 -6.92 5.86 -5.57
N ALA A 131 -5.83 5.97 -4.82
CA ALA A 131 -5.60 7.09 -3.91
C ALA A 131 -5.46 8.41 -4.70
N GLU A 132 -4.61 8.42 -5.73
CA GLU A 132 -4.44 9.59 -6.62
C GLU A 132 -5.77 10.00 -7.27
N TYR A 133 -6.54 9.02 -7.78
CA TYR A 133 -7.86 9.25 -8.38
C TYR A 133 -8.87 9.92 -7.43
N LEU A 134 -8.86 9.53 -6.16
CA LEU A 134 -9.72 10.16 -5.13
C LEU A 134 -9.26 11.59 -4.82
N MET A 135 -7.96 11.81 -4.67
CA MET A 135 -7.41 13.15 -4.42
C MET A 135 -7.75 14.13 -5.53
N GLU A 136 -7.67 13.73 -6.80
CA GLU A 136 -8.10 14.53 -7.96
C GLU A 136 -9.58 14.91 -7.91
N ARG A 137 -10.40 14.20 -7.07
CA ARG A 137 -11.84 14.43 -6.90
C ARG A 137 -12.21 15.09 -5.60
N GLY A 138 -11.20 15.69 -4.92
CA GLY A 138 -11.41 16.52 -3.74
C GLY A 138 -11.47 15.75 -2.42
N PHE A 139 -11.00 14.49 -2.38
CA PHE A 139 -10.69 13.82 -1.11
C PHE A 139 -9.33 14.32 -0.63
N THR A 140 -9.26 14.87 0.58
CA THR A 140 -8.06 15.58 1.03
C THR A 140 -7.08 14.72 1.82
N ASN A 141 -7.53 13.58 2.32
CA ASN A 141 -6.73 12.69 3.17
C ASN A 141 -6.84 11.23 2.70
N VAL A 142 -6.05 10.86 1.69
CA VAL A 142 -6.06 9.52 1.11
C VAL A 142 -4.69 8.88 1.20
N LYS A 143 -4.66 7.63 1.61
CA LYS A 143 -3.46 6.78 1.67
C LYS A 143 -3.71 5.46 0.93
N TYR A 144 -2.63 4.74 0.63
CA TYR A 144 -2.72 3.37 0.15
C TYR A 144 -1.70 2.48 0.88
N ILE A 145 -2.00 1.18 0.97
CA ILE A 145 -1.05 0.23 1.55
C ILE A 145 0.02 -0.11 0.51
N ASP A 146 1.27 0.22 0.83
CA ASP A 146 2.42 -0.27 0.06
C ASP A 146 2.46 -1.81 0.16
N HIS A 147 2.81 -2.46 -0.91
CA HIS A 147 2.75 -3.91 -1.04
C HIS A 147 1.34 -4.54 -0.98
N GLY A 148 0.31 -3.84 -0.51
CA GLY A 148 -1.09 -4.29 -0.51
C GLY A 148 -1.33 -5.59 0.26
N PHE A 149 -2.32 -6.39 -0.18
CA PHE A 149 -2.72 -7.61 0.52
C PHE A 149 -1.71 -8.75 0.38
N GLN A 150 -1.21 -9.03 -0.83
CA GLN A 150 -0.38 -10.21 -1.13
C GLN A 150 1.10 -9.88 -1.40
N GLY A 151 1.42 -8.62 -1.56
CA GLY A 151 2.79 -8.16 -1.71
C GLY A 151 3.46 -8.47 -3.04
N SER A 152 4.77 -8.58 -2.98
CA SER A 152 5.66 -8.79 -4.11
C SER A 152 5.95 -10.27 -4.36
N GLY A 153 6.24 -10.62 -5.61
CA GLY A 153 6.72 -11.96 -5.96
C GLY A 153 8.18 -12.16 -5.59
N ALA A 154 8.53 -13.36 -5.15
CA ALA A 154 9.90 -13.76 -4.95
C ALA A 154 10.68 -13.64 -6.27
N LYS A 155 11.86 -13.01 -6.22
CA LYS A 155 12.70 -12.74 -7.41
C LYS A 155 13.50 -13.96 -7.84
N GLU A 156 13.82 -14.85 -6.91
CA GLU A 156 14.78 -15.96 -7.08
C GLU A 156 14.31 -17.24 -6.39
N GLY A 157 15.04 -18.34 -6.64
CA GLY A 157 14.86 -19.63 -5.99
C GLY A 157 13.64 -20.41 -6.48
N LYS A 158 13.30 -21.50 -5.78
CA LYS A 158 12.24 -22.43 -6.16
C LYS A 158 10.83 -21.80 -6.12
N LYS A 159 10.68 -20.69 -5.42
CA LYS A 159 9.41 -19.95 -5.27
C LYS A 159 9.36 -18.68 -6.11
N LYS A 160 10.25 -18.53 -7.11
CA LYS A 160 10.27 -17.38 -8.01
C LYS A 160 8.88 -17.12 -8.60
N GLY A 161 8.42 -15.87 -8.50
CA GLY A 161 7.10 -15.43 -8.95
C GLY A 161 5.96 -15.62 -7.93
N MET A 162 6.13 -16.46 -6.91
CA MET A 162 5.14 -16.60 -5.84
C MET A 162 5.15 -15.36 -4.94
N ARG A 163 3.97 -14.83 -4.63
CA ARG A 163 3.81 -13.63 -3.78
C ARG A 163 3.89 -14.01 -2.30
N ILE A 164 5.10 -13.97 -1.76
CA ILE A 164 5.40 -14.44 -0.39
C ILE A 164 6.42 -13.54 0.32
N VAL A 165 6.68 -12.33 -0.20
CA VAL A 165 7.78 -11.49 0.30
C VAL A 165 7.32 -10.54 1.39
N ASN A 166 6.20 -9.86 1.17
CA ASN A 166 5.65 -8.81 2.01
C ASN A 166 4.14 -8.67 1.77
N GLY A 167 3.52 -7.64 2.32
CA GLY A 167 2.08 -7.39 2.23
C GLY A 167 1.29 -8.05 3.36
N TRP A 168 0.08 -7.57 3.58
CA TRP A 168 -0.81 -7.91 4.69
C TRP A 168 -0.81 -9.40 5.06
N GLN A 169 -1.03 -10.25 4.07
CA GLN A 169 -1.12 -11.70 4.24
C GLN A 169 0.19 -12.32 4.72
N ASN A 170 1.33 -11.89 4.19
CA ASN A 170 2.63 -12.49 4.48
C ASN A 170 3.27 -11.91 5.74
N GLU A 171 2.80 -10.76 6.22
CA GLU A 171 3.24 -10.14 7.47
C GLU A 171 2.49 -10.68 8.70
N GLY A 172 1.61 -11.68 8.48
CA GLY A 172 0.91 -12.38 9.56
C GLY A 172 -0.26 -11.60 10.16
N LEU A 173 -0.72 -10.55 9.50
CA LEU A 173 -1.90 -9.79 9.92
C LEU A 173 -3.19 -10.59 9.69
N PRO A 174 -4.31 -10.27 10.37
CA PRO A 174 -5.53 -11.07 10.31
C PRO A 174 -6.12 -11.17 8.89
N TRP A 175 -6.35 -12.38 8.42
CA TRP A 175 -7.02 -12.67 7.15
C TRP A 175 -7.59 -14.09 7.11
N SER A 176 -8.49 -14.35 6.17
CA SER A 176 -9.04 -15.69 5.93
C SER A 176 -9.40 -15.90 4.46
N MET A 177 -9.78 -17.12 4.09
CA MET A 177 -10.35 -17.42 2.76
C MET A 177 -11.86 -17.18 2.71
N THR A 178 -12.49 -16.89 3.85
CA THR A 178 -13.93 -16.64 3.93
C THR A 178 -14.22 -15.17 3.67
N LEU A 179 -15.10 -14.90 2.72
CA LEU A 179 -15.55 -13.54 2.41
C LEU A 179 -16.71 -13.15 3.35
N ASN A 180 -16.67 -11.93 3.82
CA ASN A 180 -17.80 -11.36 4.56
C ASN A 180 -18.84 -10.82 3.58
N PRO A 181 -20.07 -11.41 3.53
CA PRO A 181 -21.07 -11.03 2.54
C PRO A 181 -21.62 -9.59 2.71
N GLU A 182 -21.44 -8.98 3.88
CA GLU A 182 -21.87 -7.60 4.15
C GLU A 182 -20.87 -6.57 3.64
N LYS A 183 -19.61 -6.97 3.43
CA LYS A 183 -18.51 -6.09 3.02
C LYS A 183 -18.11 -6.25 1.55
N ILE A 184 -18.44 -7.38 0.92
CA ILE A 184 -18.06 -7.69 -0.46
C ILE A 184 -18.95 -6.96 -1.46
N TYR A 185 -18.30 -6.35 -2.45
CA TYR A 185 -18.96 -5.72 -3.59
C TYR A 185 -19.78 -6.74 -4.40
N ARG A 186 -21.02 -6.38 -4.64
CA ARG A 186 -21.98 -7.07 -5.53
C ARG A 186 -22.63 -6.03 -6.41
N PRO A 187 -22.47 -6.11 -7.75
CA PRO A 187 -23.07 -5.17 -8.70
C PRO A 187 -24.60 -5.22 -8.72
#